data_98ff06094250fb1e4a15e84a650ced28
#
_entry.id   98ff06094250fb1e4a15e84a650ced28
#
_cell.length_a   1.000
_cell.length_b   1.000
_cell.length_c   1.000
_cell.angle_alpha   90.00
_cell.angle_beta   90.00
_cell.angle_gamma   90.00
#
_symmetry.space_group_name_H-M   'P 1'
#
loop_
_entity.id
_entity.type
_entity.pdbx_description
1 polymer ?
#
loop_
_entity_poly.entity_id
_entity_poly.type
_entity_poly.pdbx_seq_one_letter_code
_entity_poly.pdbx_strand_id
1 'polypeptide(L)'
;MIDRWIAEATECDFKVALEVKKPKSWLKSVSAFANGIGGTLFFGIDDGRNVIGLSDAQTDAEMISRLIKERITPYPSFILTPEREDGKDILVLSVSAGRSTPYYYKADGIMEAYIRMGNESVIAPSYVLNQLILKGMHRTYDELISEYDFKDYAFSKLRERYKAWTGNSMEEKLFDSFDMRDENGKLTNAGALLADDSPIRHSRLFCTHWNGLDKSGGMVDALDSAEYSGSLIILLNEGVSFVKRNMKTRWKKTADSRIEMPDYCERSVFEALVNALIHRDYLILGSEVHIDIYDDRLTLYSPGGMPDGTRIQERDLSSISSTRRNPILADIFGRLGYMERQGSGFKKITESYHAAHNYRTELEPKFYSDVTSFQVTLYNLNYGQSIDKTSISDENQLFDEQKAVVSEKNQLFETLLLGLKAKASTKETMLRLYHKFGFDAAFARADIMKLAGVTSSPAGALIDKLKSAGLIEPVTGQGKGKYRFVLPRE
;
A
#
# COMPACT_ATOMS: atom_id res chain seq x y z
N MET A 1 -23.43 -32.10 1.66
CA MET A 1 -23.42 -30.60 1.53
C MET A 1 -22.42 -29.93 2.47
N ILE A 2 -22.29 -30.42 3.69
CA ILE A 2 -21.40 -29.87 4.74
C ILE A 2 -19.92 -30.08 4.42
N ASP A 3 -19.56 -31.09 3.66
CA ASP A 3 -18.15 -31.45 3.34
C ASP A 3 -17.34 -30.33 2.64
N ARG A 4 -18.02 -29.36 2.06
CA ARG A 4 -17.40 -28.18 1.45
C ARG A 4 -16.75 -27.26 2.49
N TRP A 5 -17.25 -27.25 3.72
CA TRP A 5 -16.83 -26.32 4.76
C TRP A 5 -16.01 -27.04 5.83
N ILE A 6 -14.74 -26.67 5.97
CA ILE A 6 -13.82 -27.29 6.95
C ILE A 6 -14.06 -26.70 8.35
N ALA A 7 -14.47 -25.43 8.45
CA ALA A 7 -14.77 -24.69 9.69
C ALA A 7 -15.68 -23.50 9.38
N GLU A 8 -16.14 -22.77 10.42
CA GLU A 8 -16.74 -21.45 10.22
C GLU A 8 -15.80 -20.53 9.44
N ALA A 9 -16.32 -19.79 8.50
CA ALA A 9 -15.58 -18.92 7.60
C ALA A 9 -16.38 -17.63 7.32
N THR A 10 -15.83 -16.79 6.45
CA THR A 10 -16.50 -15.54 6.05
C THR A 10 -17.90 -15.79 5.46
N GLU A 11 -18.09 -16.90 4.77
CA GLU A 11 -19.34 -17.25 4.07
C GLU A 11 -20.21 -18.28 4.80
N CYS A 12 -19.79 -18.79 5.94
CA CYS A 12 -20.60 -19.75 6.69
C CYS A 12 -20.48 -19.59 8.20
N ASP A 13 -21.56 -20.02 8.91
CA ASP A 13 -21.68 -19.99 10.36
C ASP A 13 -22.52 -21.19 10.82
N PHE A 14 -22.14 -21.85 11.93
CA PHE A 14 -22.82 -23.03 12.46
C PHE A 14 -23.54 -22.70 13.78
N LYS A 15 -24.73 -23.30 13.97
CA LYS A 15 -25.51 -23.15 15.19
C LYS A 15 -26.11 -24.51 15.58
N VAL A 16 -25.83 -24.95 16.79
CA VAL A 16 -26.35 -26.22 17.35
C VAL A 16 -27.89 -26.23 17.36
N ALA A 17 -28.50 -25.10 17.69
CA ALA A 17 -29.95 -24.95 17.77
C ALA A 17 -30.36 -23.50 17.49
N LEU A 18 -31.66 -23.25 17.28
CA LEU A 18 -32.21 -21.93 17.16
C LEU A 18 -32.31 -21.25 18.55
N GLU A 19 -31.50 -20.25 18.80
CA GLU A 19 -31.54 -19.45 20.05
C GLU A 19 -32.64 -18.37 19.99
N VAL A 20 -33.88 -18.76 20.28
CA VAL A 20 -35.04 -17.84 20.23
C VAL A 20 -34.95 -16.75 21.31
N LYS A 21 -34.45 -17.09 22.54
CA LYS A 21 -34.31 -16.14 23.63
C LYS A 21 -33.16 -15.16 23.48
N LYS A 22 -32.16 -15.51 22.67
CA LYS A 22 -30.99 -14.67 22.36
C LYS A 22 -30.76 -14.56 20.84
N PRO A 23 -31.74 -14.03 20.08
CA PRO A 23 -31.70 -14.06 18.63
C PRO A 23 -30.53 -13.27 18.04
N LYS A 24 -29.97 -12.32 18.77
CA LYS A 24 -28.77 -11.59 18.36
C LYS A 24 -27.59 -12.51 18.08
N SER A 25 -27.47 -13.67 18.71
CA SER A 25 -26.36 -14.62 18.53
C SER A 25 -26.18 -15.08 17.08
N TRP A 26 -27.27 -15.19 16.32
CA TRP A 26 -27.26 -15.60 14.92
C TRP A 26 -27.78 -14.51 13.95
N LEU A 27 -28.67 -13.60 14.38
CA LEU A 27 -29.14 -12.50 13.53
C LEU A 27 -28.04 -11.50 13.17
N LYS A 28 -26.99 -11.35 14.02
CA LYS A 28 -25.80 -10.58 13.66
C LYS A 28 -25.11 -11.15 12.39
N SER A 29 -25.11 -12.48 12.22
CA SER A 29 -24.55 -13.11 11.04
C SER A 29 -25.45 -12.91 9.80
N VAL A 30 -26.80 -12.90 9.97
CA VAL A 30 -27.73 -12.51 8.89
C VAL A 30 -27.47 -11.08 8.43
N SER A 31 -27.35 -10.12 9.34
CA SER A 31 -26.98 -8.74 9.02
C SER A 31 -25.62 -8.68 8.31
N ALA A 32 -24.62 -9.36 8.82
CA ALA A 32 -23.27 -9.36 8.28
C ALA A 32 -23.19 -9.96 6.87
N PHE A 33 -23.89 -11.07 6.62
CA PHE A 33 -23.99 -11.68 5.30
C PHE A 33 -24.69 -10.76 4.30
N ALA A 34 -25.81 -10.15 4.71
CA ALA A 34 -26.54 -9.22 3.83
C ALA A 34 -25.73 -7.95 3.52
N ASN A 35 -24.90 -7.48 4.45
CA ASN A 35 -24.00 -6.34 4.25
C ASN A 35 -22.75 -6.69 3.43
N GLY A 36 -22.36 -7.98 3.40
CA GLY A 36 -21.17 -8.49 2.72
C GLY A 36 -21.46 -9.10 1.36
N ILE A 37 -20.87 -10.27 1.15
CA ILE A 37 -20.94 -11.05 -0.10
C ILE A 37 -22.04 -12.13 -0.08
N GLY A 38 -22.82 -12.17 0.99
CA GLY A 38 -23.74 -13.25 1.30
C GLY A 38 -23.12 -14.29 2.22
N GLY A 39 -23.88 -15.35 2.50
CA GLY A 39 -23.39 -16.45 3.32
C GLY A 39 -24.50 -17.40 3.76
N THR A 40 -24.13 -18.48 4.45
CA THR A 40 -25.03 -19.55 4.88
C THR A 40 -24.91 -19.80 6.38
N LEU A 41 -26.03 -19.82 7.08
CA LEU A 41 -26.14 -20.34 8.45
C LEU A 41 -26.72 -21.74 8.44
N PHE A 42 -26.09 -22.62 9.18
CA PHE A 42 -26.58 -23.98 9.39
C PHE A 42 -27.07 -24.12 10.83
N PHE A 43 -28.33 -24.54 11.00
CA PHE A 43 -28.92 -24.85 12.32
C PHE A 43 -29.06 -26.36 12.48
N GLY A 44 -28.68 -26.88 13.64
CA GLY A 44 -28.60 -28.31 13.93
C GLY A 44 -27.20 -28.88 13.74
N ILE A 45 -26.19 -28.05 13.64
CA ILE A 45 -24.77 -28.43 13.43
C ILE A 45 -23.91 -27.70 14.47
N ASP A 46 -22.95 -28.40 15.07
CA ASP A 46 -21.98 -27.82 15.99
C ASP A 46 -20.74 -27.25 15.27
N ASP A 47 -19.89 -26.54 16.01
CA ASP A 47 -18.64 -25.95 15.49
C ASP A 47 -17.66 -27.03 15.00
N GLY A 48 -17.78 -28.27 15.50
CA GLY A 48 -17.03 -29.44 15.02
C GLY A 48 -17.62 -30.10 13.77
N ARG A 49 -18.70 -29.53 13.22
CA ARG A 49 -19.48 -30.03 12.07
C ARG A 49 -20.21 -31.35 12.33
N ASN A 50 -20.42 -31.70 13.58
CA ASN A 50 -21.26 -32.84 13.88
C ASN A 50 -22.72 -32.46 13.71
N VAL A 51 -23.48 -33.30 13.02
CA VAL A 51 -24.92 -33.12 12.87
C VAL A 51 -25.60 -33.48 14.19
N ILE A 52 -26.06 -32.47 14.88
CA ILE A 52 -26.82 -32.64 16.15
C ILE A 52 -28.29 -32.87 15.84
N GLY A 53 -28.82 -32.15 14.84
CA GLY A 53 -30.22 -32.16 14.42
C GLY A 53 -31.10 -31.22 15.24
N LEU A 54 -32.24 -30.86 14.70
CA LEU A 54 -33.28 -30.03 15.32
C LEU A 54 -34.43 -30.90 15.78
N SER A 55 -35.04 -30.56 16.90
CA SER A 55 -36.19 -31.29 17.45
C SER A 55 -37.51 -31.01 16.69
N ASP A 56 -37.65 -29.79 16.18
CA ASP A 56 -38.82 -29.35 15.40
C ASP A 56 -38.40 -28.31 14.35
N ALA A 57 -37.88 -28.80 13.24
CA ALA A 57 -37.38 -27.96 12.14
C ALA A 57 -38.48 -27.10 11.52
N GLN A 58 -39.75 -27.51 11.54
CA GLN A 58 -40.84 -26.73 10.99
C GLN A 58 -41.11 -25.49 11.85
N THR A 59 -41.28 -25.64 13.15
CA THR A 59 -41.48 -24.50 14.08
C THR A 59 -40.26 -23.58 14.06
N ASP A 60 -39.04 -24.13 14.03
CA ASP A 60 -37.81 -23.33 13.93
C ASP A 60 -37.74 -22.50 12.64
N ALA A 61 -38.16 -23.08 11.51
CA ALA A 61 -38.20 -22.36 10.22
C ALA A 61 -39.15 -21.16 10.22
N GLU A 62 -40.32 -21.33 10.82
CA GLU A 62 -41.32 -20.25 10.98
C GLU A 62 -40.76 -19.15 11.90
N MET A 63 -40.09 -19.55 13.00
CA MET A 63 -39.49 -18.65 13.94
C MET A 63 -38.33 -17.85 13.34
N ILE A 64 -37.44 -18.49 12.56
CA ILE A 64 -36.33 -17.85 11.82
C ILE A 64 -36.90 -16.76 10.92
N SER A 65 -37.89 -17.10 10.09
CA SER A 65 -38.49 -16.17 9.14
C SER A 65 -39.15 -14.98 9.86
N ARG A 66 -39.83 -15.23 10.98
CA ARG A 66 -40.43 -14.18 11.80
C ARG A 66 -39.39 -13.25 12.42
N LEU A 67 -38.36 -13.81 13.08
CA LEU A 67 -37.34 -13.02 13.75
C LEU A 67 -36.50 -12.19 12.78
N ILE A 68 -36.19 -12.69 11.56
CA ILE A 68 -35.54 -11.90 10.52
C ILE A 68 -36.40 -10.69 10.17
N LYS A 69 -37.70 -10.87 9.90
CA LYS A 69 -38.61 -9.77 9.56
C LYS A 69 -38.75 -8.76 10.69
N GLU A 70 -38.78 -9.19 11.94
CA GLU A 70 -38.95 -8.31 13.09
C GLU A 70 -37.67 -7.56 13.46
N ARG A 71 -36.50 -8.18 13.28
CA ARG A 71 -35.24 -7.73 13.86
C ARG A 71 -34.20 -7.28 12.85
N ILE A 72 -34.39 -7.51 11.55
CA ILE A 72 -33.47 -7.02 10.50
C ILE A 72 -34.18 -5.98 9.62
N THR A 73 -33.53 -4.87 9.39
CA THR A 73 -34.07 -3.79 8.53
C THR A 73 -32.97 -3.16 7.67
N PRO A 74 -33.18 -2.96 6.35
CA PRO A 74 -34.28 -3.49 5.55
C PRO A 74 -34.31 -5.03 5.52
N TYR A 75 -35.34 -5.62 4.92
CA TYR A 75 -35.43 -7.08 4.85
C TYR A 75 -34.41 -7.66 3.89
N PRO A 76 -33.53 -8.58 4.34
CA PRO A 76 -32.58 -9.24 3.47
C PRO A 76 -33.29 -10.28 2.59
N SER A 77 -32.71 -10.54 1.42
CA SER A 77 -33.12 -11.69 0.61
C SER A 77 -32.47 -12.95 1.15
N PHE A 78 -33.26 -13.97 1.45
CA PHE A 78 -32.77 -15.25 1.93
C PHE A 78 -33.61 -16.42 1.43
N ILE A 79 -32.99 -17.61 1.44
CA ILE A 79 -33.62 -18.88 1.18
C ILE A 79 -33.41 -19.75 2.41
N LEU A 80 -34.47 -20.34 2.93
CA LEU A 80 -34.45 -21.26 4.06
C LEU A 80 -34.87 -22.64 3.58
N THR A 81 -33.98 -23.62 3.68
CA THR A 81 -34.19 -24.97 3.18
C THR A 81 -34.11 -25.97 4.34
N PRO A 82 -35.20 -26.69 4.66
CA PRO A 82 -35.12 -27.87 5.51
C PRO A 82 -34.38 -28.99 4.78
N GLU A 83 -33.41 -29.59 5.42
CA GLU A 83 -32.63 -30.69 4.88
C GLU A 83 -32.48 -31.83 5.89
N ARG A 84 -32.14 -33.01 5.42
CA ARG A 84 -31.86 -34.17 6.26
C ARG A 84 -30.44 -34.64 6.00
N GLU A 85 -29.61 -34.59 7.03
CA GLU A 85 -28.19 -35.01 6.99
C GLU A 85 -27.97 -35.98 8.13
N ASP A 86 -27.32 -37.10 7.86
CA ASP A 86 -27.11 -38.20 8.83
C ASP A 86 -28.39 -38.69 9.54
N GLY A 87 -29.52 -38.64 8.83
CA GLY A 87 -30.81 -39.06 9.37
C GLY A 87 -31.45 -38.05 10.32
N LYS A 88 -30.88 -36.87 10.50
CA LYS A 88 -31.36 -35.79 11.40
C LYS A 88 -31.81 -34.58 10.55
N ASP A 89 -32.79 -33.89 11.04
CA ASP A 89 -33.32 -32.69 10.39
C ASP A 89 -32.47 -31.47 10.75
N ILE A 90 -32.08 -30.69 9.74
CA ILE A 90 -31.31 -29.42 9.86
C ILE A 90 -32.01 -28.33 9.06
N LEU A 91 -31.68 -27.08 9.34
CA LEU A 91 -32.11 -25.92 8.53
C LEU A 91 -30.90 -25.22 7.95
N VAL A 92 -30.96 -24.95 6.64
CA VAL A 92 -29.95 -24.21 5.89
C VAL A 92 -30.52 -22.85 5.50
N LEU A 93 -30.01 -21.77 6.08
CA LEU A 93 -30.40 -20.40 5.80
C LEU A 93 -29.34 -19.72 4.94
N SER A 94 -29.61 -19.61 3.63
CA SER A 94 -28.75 -18.90 2.68
C SER A 94 -29.18 -17.45 2.57
N VAL A 95 -28.33 -16.52 2.95
CA VAL A 95 -28.56 -15.06 2.89
C VAL A 95 -27.78 -14.50 1.70
N SER A 96 -28.49 -13.81 0.80
CA SER A 96 -27.85 -13.17 -0.36
C SER A 96 -27.18 -11.86 0.03
N ALA A 97 -26.12 -11.48 -0.70
CA ALA A 97 -25.57 -10.13 -0.65
C ALA A 97 -26.66 -9.09 -0.94
N GLY A 98 -26.85 -8.16 -0.03
CA GLY A 98 -27.93 -7.19 -0.12
C GLY A 98 -27.59 -5.99 -1.01
N ARG A 99 -28.60 -5.42 -1.65
CA ARG A 99 -28.48 -4.22 -2.49
C ARG A 99 -28.84 -2.92 -1.75
N SER A 100 -29.65 -3.01 -0.70
CA SER A 100 -30.13 -1.86 0.09
C SER A 100 -29.40 -1.76 1.44
N THR A 101 -28.08 -1.87 1.41
CA THR A 101 -27.24 -1.73 2.61
C THR A 101 -27.37 -0.32 3.22
N PRO A 102 -27.16 -0.15 4.55
CA PRO A 102 -26.85 -1.16 5.56
C PRO A 102 -28.08 -1.95 6.02
N TYR A 103 -27.91 -3.25 6.21
CA TYR A 103 -28.89 -4.10 6.88
C TYR A 103 -28.59 -4.10 8.39
N TYR A 104 -29.48 -3.50 9.16
CA TYR A 104 -29.30 -3.33 10.59
C TYR A 104 -30.03 -4.44 11.37
N TYR A 105 -29.38 -4.96 12.40
CA TYR A 105 -30.06 -5.62 13.50
C TYR A 105 -30.68 -4.55 14.40
N LYS A 106 -31.96 -4.68 14.71
CA LYS A 106 -32.69 -3.77 15.62
C LYS A 106 -33.35 -4.56 16.75
N ALA A 107 -33.10 -4.15 17.99
CA ALA A 107 -33.76 -4.65 19.18
C ALA A 107 -33.54 -3.68 20.35
N ASP A 108 -34.55 -3.50 21.18
CA ASP A 108 -34.46 -2.78 22.45
C ASP A 108 -33.82 -1.37 22.34
N GLY A 109 -34.17 -0.64 21.27
CA GLY A 109 -33.61 0.70 20.98
C GLY A 109 -32.22 0.69 20.35
N ILE A 110 -31.63 -0.47 20.15
CA ILE A 110 -30.31 -0.63 19.48
C ILE A 110 -30.55 -0.85 17.99
N MET A 111 -29.70 -0.22 17.17
CA MET A 111 -29.68 -0.37 15.72
C MET A 111 -28.23 -0.46 15.26
N GLU A 112 -27.77 -1.68 14.93
CA GLU A 112 -26.38 -1.98 14.63
C GLU A 112 -26.26 -2.72 13.30
N ALA A 113 -25.38 -2.24 12.40
CA ALA A 113 -24.99 -2.98 11.21
C ALA A 113 -23.79 -3.88 11.52
N TYR A 114 -23.83 -5.12 11.07
CA TYR A 114 -22.75 -6.10 11.25
C TYR A 114 -22.07 -6.38 9.92
N ILE A 115 -20.77 -6.71 10.00
CA ILE A 115 -19.94 -7.20 8.89
C ILE A 115 -19.20 -8.47 9.31
N ARG A 116 -18.76 -9.28 8.35
CA ARG A 116 -17.91 -10.44 8.61
C ARG A 116 -16.44 -10.04 8.63
N MET A 117 -15.72 -10.45 9.69
CA MET A 117 -14.26 -10.40 9.77
C MET A 117 -13.77 -11.83 10.04
N GLY A 118 -13.35 -12.53 8.99
CA GLY A 118 -13.06 -13.96 9.10
C GLY A 118 -14.34 -14.73 9.44
N ASN A 119 -14.31 -15.49 10.53
CA ASN A 119 -15.45 -16.26 11.04
C ASN A 119 -16.33 -15.49 12.03
N GLU A 120 -16.04 -14.22 12.33
CA GLU A 120 -16.80 -13.43 13.30
C GLU A 120 -17.70 -12.38 12.63
N SER A 121 -18.88 -12.15 13.23
CA SER A 121 -19.76 -11.04 12.90
C SER A 121 -19.56 -9.91 13.92
N VAL A 122 -18.95 -8.81 13.46
CA VAL A 122 -18.59 -7.64 14.27
C VAL A 122 -19.42 -6.42 13.85
N ILE A 123 -19.59 -5.45 14.76
CA ILE A 123 -20.25 -4.17 14.43
C ILE A 123 -19.40 -3.43 13.39
N ALA A 124 -20.06 -2.92 12.33
CA ALA A 124 -19.40 -2.16 11.29
C ALA A 124 -18.78 -0.88 11.88
N PRO A 125 -17.46 -0.68 11.73
CA PRO A 125 -16.82 0.60 12.06
C PRO A 125 -17.43 1.75 11.24
N SER A 126 -17.32 2.98 11.72
CA SER A 126 -17.95 4.16 11.11
C SER A 126 -17.61 4.32 9.62
N TYR A 127 -16.36 4.07 9.21
CA TYR A 127 -15.97 4.18 7.80
C TYR A 127 -16.62 3.10 6.93
N VAL A 128 -16.75 1.86 7.43
CA VAL A 128 -17.46 0.78 6.72
C VAL A 128 -18.94 1.07 6.66
N LEU A 129 -19.52 1.60 7.73
CA LEU A 129 -20.92 2.00 7.76
C LEU A 129 -21.21 3.05 6.69
N ASN A 130 -20.35 4.05 6.53
CA ASN A 130 -20.46 5.05 5.47
C ASN A 130 -20.39 4.44 4.06
N GLN A 131 -19.49 3.48 3.84
CA GLN A 131 -19.44 2.72 2.58
C GLN A 131 -20.74 1.97 2.31
N LEU A 132 -21.29 1.28 3.32
CA LEU A 132 -22.55 0.56 3.22
C LEU A 132 -23.73 1.51 2.90
N ILE A 133 -23.77 2.70 3.52
CA ILE A 133 -24.80 3.73 3.24
C ILE A 133 -24.71 4.17 1.79
N LEU A 134 -23.54 4.54 1.30
CA LEU A 134 -23.35 4.94 -0.10
C LEU A 134 -23.74 3.82 -1.08
N LYS A 135 -23.30 2.59 -0.81
CA LYS A 135 -23.66 1.42 -1.61
C LYS A 135 -25.17 1.23 -1.69
N GLY A 136 -25.88 1.36 -0.56
CA GLY A 136 -27.35 1.22 -0.50
C GLY A 136 -28.09 2.36 -1.17
N MET A 137 -27.49 3.54 -1.23
CA MET A 137 -28.01 4.69 -1.97
C MET A 137 -27.67 4.63 -3.47
N HIS A 138 -26.93 3.62 -3.90
CA HIS A 138 -26.37 3.50 -5.25
C HIS A 138 -25.51 4.70 -5.63
N ARG A 139 -24.75 5.23 -4.68
CA ARG A 139 -23.86 6.36 -4.85
C ARG A 139 -22.42 6.03 -4.53
N THR A 140 -21.51 6.77 -5.15
CA THR A 140 -20.08 6.67 -4.90
C THR A 140 -19.54 7.93 -4.23
N TYR A 141 -18.36 7.87 -3.60
CA TYR A 141 -17.77 9.02 -2.92
C TYR A 141 -17.56 10.21 -3.87
N ASP A 142 -17.09 9.94 -5.07
CA ASP A 142 -16.76 10.96 -6.07
C ASP A 142 -17.98 11.69 -6.66
N GLU A 143 -19.18 11.09 -6.56
CA GLU A 143 -20.46 11.72 -6.95
C GLU A 143 -21.03 12.69 -5.89
N LEU A 144 -20.58 12.61 -4.65
CA LEU A 144 -21.13 13.44 -3.58
C LEU A 144 -20.78 14.90 -3.82
N ILE A 145 -21.77 15.77 -3.64
CA ILE A 145 -21.58 17.22 -3.70
C ILE A 145 -20.81 17.66 -2.45
N SER A 146 -19.76 18.45 -2.65
CA SER A 146 -18.93 19.01 -1.61
C SER A 146 -19.44 20.39 -1.18
N GLU A 147 -18.84 20.95 -0.14
CA GLU A 147 -19.10 22.34 0.29
C GLU A 147 -18.38 23.41 -0.56
N TYR A 148 -17.49 23.00 -1.47
CA TYR A 148 -16.58 23.86 -2.21
C TYR A 148 -17.23 24.42 -3.49
N ASP A 149 -17.06 25.73 -3.75
CA ASP A 149 -17.55 26.38 -4.95
C ASP A 149 -16.55 26.26 -6.10
N PHE A 150 -16.99 25.86 -7.28
CA PHE A 150 -16.17 25.75 -8.50
C PHE A 150 -15.35 27.00 -8.81
N LYS A 151 -15.94 28.19 -8.60
CA LYS A 151 -15.31 29.49 -8.89
C LYS A 151 -14.08 29.80 -8.04
N ASP A 152 -13.94 29.12 -6.90
CA ASP A 152 -12.84 29.38 -5.94
C ASP A 152 -11.59 28.51 -6.23
N TYR A 153 -11.67 27.62 -7.24
CA TYR A 153 -10.61 26.67 -7.57
C TYR A 153 -10.13 26.77 -9.02
N ALA A 154 -8.83 26.56 -9.24
CA ALA A 154 -8.24 26.46 -10.56
C ALA A 154 -8.14 25.00 -11.01
N PHE A 155 -8.19 24.79 -12.33
CA PHE A 155 -8.11 23.48 -12.99
C PHE A 155 -7.10 23.52 -14.14
N SER A 156 -5.97 24.19 -13.96
CA SER A 156 -4.97 24.42 -15.01
C SER A 156 -4.38 23.10 -15.51
N LYS A 157 -4.03 22.20 -14.59
CA LYS A 157 -3.43 20.90 -14.94
C LYS A 157 -4.42 19.98 -15.67
N LEU A 158 -5.68 20.00 -15.27
CA LEU A 158 -6.73 19.28 -15.96
C LEU A 158 -6.93 19.81 -17.39
N ARG A 159 -7.05 21.12 -17.56
CA ARG A 159 -7.22 21.78 -18.86
C ARG A 159 -6.02 21.56 -19.79
N GLU A 160 -4.80 21.68 -19.25
CA GLU A 160 -3.56 21.43 -19.95
C GLU A 160 -3.51 19.99 -20.49
N ARG A 161 -3.77 19.01 -19.61
CA ARG A 161 -3.77 17.58 -20.01
C ARG A 161 -4.88 17.26 -21.02
N TYR A 162 -6.09 17.77 -20.81
CA TYR A 162 -7.19 17.56 -21.73
C TYR A 162 -6.84 18.08 -23.13
N LYS A 163 -6.29 19.31 -23.22
CA LYS A 163 -5.83 19.90 -24.49
C LYS A 163 -4.70 19.09 -25.13
N ALA A 164 -3.73 18.66 -24.36
CA ALA A 164 -2.61 17.86 -24.87
C ALA A 164 -3.07 16.51 -25.45
N TRP A 165 -4.09 15.91 -24.88
CA TRP A 165 -4.60 14.61 -25.34
C TRP A 165 -5.61 14.71 -26.49
N THR A 166 -6.57 15.65 -26.40
CA THR A 166 -7.68 15.75 -27.36
C THR A 166 -7.43 16.74 -28.49
N GLY A 167 -6.44 17.62 -28.35
CA GLY A 167 -6.22 18.77 -29.23
C GLY A 167 -7.16 19.94 -29.00
N ASN A 168 -8.21 19.79 -28.16
CA ASN A 168 -9.23 20.78 -27.92
C ASN A 168 -9.10 21.46 -26.56
N SER A 169 -9.50 22.72 -26.45
CA SER A 169 -9.62 23.39 -25.16
C SER A 169 -10.77 22.82 -24.33
N MET A 170 -10.57 22.63 -23.05
CA MET A 170 -11.61 22.21 -22.13
C MET A 170 -12.52 23.37 -21.79
N GLU A 171 -13.68 23.43 -22.42
CA GLU A 171 -14.71 24.45 -22.17
C GLU A 171 -15.39 24.21 -20.83
N GLU A 172 -15.99 25.28 -20.27
CA GLU A 172 -16.59 25.23 -18.95
C GLU A 172 -17.77 24.25 -18.86
N LYS A 173 -18.57 24.11 -19.92
CA LYS A 173 -19.66 23.15 -20.02
C LYS A 173 -19.23 21.69 -19.84
N LEU A 174 -17.93 21.38 -20.05
CA LEU A 174 -17.41 20.02 -19.86
C LEU A 174 -17.30 19.64 -18.37
N PHE A 175 -17.20 20.63 -17.48
CA PHE A 175 -17.21 20.38 -16.04
C PHE A 175 -18.57 19.85 -15.57
N ASP A 176 -19.66 20.35 -16.17
CA ASP A 176 -21.03 19.86 -15.92
C ASP A 176 -21.21 18.45 -16.51
N SER A 177 -20.80 18.27 -17.77
CA SER A 177 -20.93 16.98 -18.47
C SER A 177 -20.00 15.87 -17.96
N PHE A 178 -19.00 16.21 -17.15
CA PHE A 178 -18.09 15.27 -16.49
C PHE A 178 -18.46 15.09 -15.00
N ASP A 179 -19.62 15.58 -14.59
CA ASP A 179 -20.12 15.51 -13.22
C ASP A 179 -19.11 16.05 -12.18
N MET A 180 -18.33 17.09 -12.56
CA MET A 180 -17.37 17.72 -11.66
C MET A 180 -17.97 18.81 -10.78
N ARG A 181 -19.13 19.32 -11.13
CA ARG A 181 -19.92 20.29 -10.35
C ARG A 181 -21.41 20.07 -10.57
N ASP A 182 -22.21 20.56 -9.62
CA ASP A 182 -23.68 20.59 -9.73
C ASP A 182 -24.20 21.87 -10.44
N GLU A 183 -25.51 21.95 -10.62
CA GLU A 183 -26.19 23.11 -11.23
C GLU A 183 -26.05 24.40 -10.44
N ASN A 184 -25.74 24.32 -9.14
CA ASN A 184 -25.49 25.46 -8.27
C ASN A 184 -24.02 25.91 -8.26
N GLY A 185 -23.16 25.26 -9.03
CA GLY A 185 -21.73 25.52 -9.09
C GLY A 185 -20.92 24.94 -7.92
N LYS A 186 -21.51 24.03 -7.13
CA LYS A 186 -20.78 23.29 -6.10
C LYS A 186 -19.99 22.14 -6.73
N LEU A 187 -18.74 21.97 -6.33
CA LEU A 187 -17.94 20.84 -6.77
C LEU A 187 -18.49 19.53 -6.25
N THR A 188 -18.49 18.50 -7.08
CA THR A 188 -18.50 17.12 -6.60
C THR A 188 -17.15 16.80 -5.94
N ASN A 189 -17.06 15.71 -5.16
CA ASN A 189 -15.78 15.29 -4.65
C ASN A 189 -14.78 14.95 -5.78
N ALA A 190 -15.26 14.44 -6.94
CA ALA A 190 -14.41 14.27 -8.12
C ALA A 190 -13.84 15.62 -8.59
N GLY A 191 -14.67 16.66 -8.68
CA GLY A 191 -14.22 18.02 -9.01
C GLY A 191 -13.20 18.54 -8.02
N ALA A 192 -13.47 18.38 -6.72
CA ALA A 192 -12.56 18.82 -5.65
C ALA A 192 -11.20 18.09 -5.68
N LEU A 193 -11.17 16.80 -6.00
CA LEU A 193 -9.95 16.00 -6.16
C LEU A 193 -9.13 16.38 -7.40
N LEU A 194 -9.74 17.02 -8.40
CA LEU A 194 -9.07 17.43 -9.64
C LEU A 194 -8.72 18.93 -9.68
N ALA A 195 -9.10 19.70 -8.66
CA ALA A 195 -8.68 21.07 -8.51
C ALA A 195 -7.16 21.15 -8.27
N ASP A 196 -6.47 22.12 -8.87
CA ASP A 196 -5.00 22.26 -8.79
C ASP A 196 -4.54 22.28 -7.32
N ASP A 197 -5.22 23.05 -6.46
CA ASP A 197 -5.07 23.02 -5.01
C ASP A 197 -6.26 22.28 -4.39
N SER A 198 -6.24 20.93 -4.46
CA SER A 198 -7.33 20.11 -3.95
C SER A 198 -7.64 20.39 -2.48
N PRO A 199 -8.89 20.72 -2.12
CA PRO A 199 -9.29 20.92 -0.72
C PRO A 199 -9.39 19.61 0.08
N ILE A 200 -9.30 18.46 -0.57
CA ILE A 200 -9.40 17.15 0.06
C ILE A 200 -8.06 16.80 0.71
N ARG A 201 -7.91 17.16 2.00
CA ARG A 201 -6.64 17.08 2.74
C ARG A 201 -5.95 15.73 2.77
N HIS A 202 -6.71 14.64 2.74
CA HIS A 202 -6.17 13.27 2.75
C HIS A 202 -5.87 12.74 1.34
N SER A 203 -6.08 13.56 0.29
CA SER A 203 -5.64 13.26 -1.06
C SER A 203 -4.18 13.68 -1.21
N ARG A 204 -3.26 12.82 -0.73
CA ARG A 204 -1.82 13.04 -0.75
C ARG A 204 -1.11 11.79 -1.25
N LEU A 205 0.14 11.99 -1.67
CA LEU A 205 1.06 10.94 -2.07
C LEU A 205 2.36 11.10 -1.29
N PHE A 206 2.71 10.08 -0.52
CA PHE A 206 3.99 9.96 0.17
C PHE A 206 4.92 9.06 -0.62
N CYS A 207 6.12 9.51 -0.88
CA CYS A 207 7.12 8.76 -1.63
C CYS A 207 8.39 8.68 -0.79
N THR A 208 8.95 7.47 -0.62
CA THR A 208 10.20 7.27 0.11
C THR A 208 11.07 6.26 -0.62
N HIS A 209 12.34 6.59 -0.80
CA HIS A 209 13.38 5.66 -1.22
C HIS A 209 14.17 5.26 0.01
N TRP A 210 13.97 4.05 0.50
CA TRP A 210 14.61 3.49 1.68
C TRP A 210 16.04 3.03 1.36
N ASN A 211 16.89 3.03 2.37
CA ASN A 211 18.26 2.53 2.26
C ASN A 211 18.30 1.05 2.65
N GLY A 212 18.15 0.15 1.69
CA GLY A 212 18.18 -1.30 1.91
C GLY A 212 16.87 -2.01 1.58
N LEU A 213 16.62 -3.13 2.27
CA LEU A 213 15.50 -4.04 1.97
C LEU A 213 14.24 -3.78 2.81
N ASP A 214 14.33 -2.96 3.85
CA ASP A 214 13.23 -2.63 4.74
C ASP A 214 13.29 -1.17 5.26
N LYS A 215 12.32 -0.76 6.08
CA LYS A 215 12.19 0.61 6.61
C LYS A 215 13.17 0.93 7.76
N SER A 216 13.99 -0.02 8.18
CA SER A 216 14.86 0.11 9.36
C SER A 216 16.33 -0.23 9.06
N GLY A 217 16.85 0.18 7.92
CA GLY A 217 18.14 -0.23 7.37
C GLY A 217 19.34 0.60 7.79
N GLY A 218 19.71 0.73 9.07
CA GLY A 218 21.03 1.25 9.47
C GLY A 218 21.05 2.71 9.91
N MET A 219 22.19 3.41 9.68
CA MET A 219 22.38 4.82 10.12
C MET A 219 21.67 5.85 9.27
N VAL A 220 21.28 5.50 8.06
CA VAL A 220 20.52 6.34 7.13
C VAL A 220 19.29 5.53 6.71
N ASP A 221 18.10 5.93 7.15
CA ASP A 221 16.87 5.20 6.91
C ASP A 221 16.34 5.41 5.48
N ALA A 222 16.42 6.63 4.95
CA ALA A 222 15.92 6.98 3.63
C ALA A 222 16.94 7.75 2.79
N LEU A 223 17.00 7.44 1.50
CA LEU A 223 17.87 8.11 0.51
C LEU A 223 17.20 9.31 -0.14
N ASP A 224 15.87 9.26 -0.31
CA ASP A 224 15.04 10.35 -0.83
C ASP A 224 13.63 10.23 -0.25
N SER A 225 12.98 11.37 0.02
CA SER A 225 11.61 11.42 0.53
C SER A 225 10.90 12.66 0.04
N ALA A 226 9.64 12.51 -0.34
CA ALA A 226 8.79 13.60 -0.78
C ALA A 226 7.33 13.37 -0.40
N GLU A 227 6.63 14.45 -0.10
CA GLU A 227 5.19 14.50 0.11
C GLU A 227 4.58 15.42 -0.96
N TYR A 228 3.53 14.92 -1.64
CA TYR A 228 2.83 15.65 -2.67
C TYR A 228 1.36 15.84 -2.31
N SER A 229 0.82 17.02 -2.62
CA SER A 229 -0.58 17.38 -2.46
C SER A 229 -1.07 18.11 -3.70
N GLY A 230 -2.39 18.34 -3.79
CA GLY A 230 -3.01 19.00 -4.95
C GLY A 230 -3.86 18.03 -5.77
N SER A 231 -4.07 18.32 -7.05
CA SER A 231 -4.90 17.51 -7.92
C SER A 231 -4.34 16.11 -8.14
N LEU A 232 -5.19 15.14 -8.40
CA LEU A 232 -4.77 13.76 -8.73
C LEU A 232 -3.83 13.72 -9.94
N ILE A 233 -3.92 14.69 -10.86
CA ILE A 233 -3.01 14.82 -12.01
C ILE A 233 -1.61 15.21 -11.54
N ILE A 234 -1.51 16.12 -10.57
CA ILE A 234 -0.24 16.51 -9.94
C ILE A 234 0.34 15.28 -9.22
N LEU A 235 -0.46 14.61 -8.38
CA LEU A 235 0.01 13.43 -7.64
C LEU A 235 0.54 12.33 -8.57
N LEU A 236 -0.16 12.09 -9.70
CA LEU A 236 0.28 11.12 -10.70
C LEU A 236 1.62 11.51 -11.32
N ASN A 237 1.74 12.75 -11.79
CA ASN A 237 2.96 13.22 -12.46
C ASN A 237 4.16 13.24 -11.51
N GLU A 238 3.97 13.73 -10.29
CA GLU A 238 5.03 13.80 -9.28
C GLU A 238 5.45 12.42 -8.79
N GLY A 239 4.51 11.50 -8.60
CA GLY A 239 4.83 10.11 -8.21
C GLY A 239 5.63 9.37 -9.29
N VAL A 240 5.24 9.51 -10.56
CA VAL A 240 6.02 8.95 -11.68
C VAL A 240 7.40 9.58 -11.75
N SER A 241 7.50 10.91 -11.57
CA SER A 241 8.77 11.65 -11.56
C SER A 241 9.66 11.22 -10.40
N PHE A 242 9.07 10.98 -9.22
CA PHE A 242 9.80 10.44 -8.06
C PHE A 242 10.43 9.09 -8.37
N VAL A 243 9.67 8.16 -8.93
CA VAL A 243 10.20 6.83 -9.29
C VAL A 243 11.29 6.96 -10.34
N LYS A 244 11.10 7.78 -11.39
CA LYS A 244 12.10 7.98 -12.45
C LYS A 244 13.43 8.51 -11.93
N ARG A 245 13.44 9.46 -10.99
CA ARG A 245 14.71 10.00 -10.45
C ARG A 245 15.39 9.05 -9.45
N ASN A 246 14.64 8.09 -8.89
CA ASN A 246 15.15 7.12 -7.90
C ASN A 246 15.44 5.74 -8.49
N MET A 247 15.10 5.47 -9.76
CA MET A 247 15.45 4.23 -10.43
C MET A 247 16.68 4.40 -11.32
N LYS A 248 17.41 3.31 -11.52
CA LYS A 248 18.54 3.24 -12.44
C LYS A 248 18.11 2.57 -13.74
N THR A 249 18.66 3.03 -14.86
CA THR A 249 18.51 2.37 -16.16
C THR A 249 19.86 1.89 -16.63
N ARG A 250 20.05 0.58 -16.64
CA ARG A 250 21.21 -0.05 -17.26
C ARG A 250 20.99 -0.12 -18.76
N TRP A 251 22.04 -0.26 -19.54
CA TRP A 251 21.91 -0.44 -20.97
C TRP A 251 23.02 -1.33 -21.54
N LYS A 252 22.71 -2.02 -22.63
CA LYS A 252 23.66 -2.84 -23.39
C LYS A 252 23.69 -2.37 -24.83
N LYS A 253 24.88 -2.16 -25.39
CA LYS A 253 25.05 -1.85 -26.81
C LYS A 253 24.68 -3.07 -27.66
N THR A 254 23.98 -2.81 -28.76
CA THR A 254 23.80 -3.71 -29.90
C THR A 254 24.63 -3.20 -31.06
N ALA A 255 24.57 -3.88 -32.21
CA ALA A 255 25.36 -3.47 -33.40
C ALA A 255 25.02 -2.04 -33.88
N ASP A 256 23.76 -1.62 -33.73
CA ASP A 256 23.19 -0.39 -34.31
C ASP A 256 22.41 0.47 -33.30
N SER A 257 22.24 -0.02 -32.08
CA SER A 257 21.40 0.65 -31.04
C SER A 257 21.85 0.31 -29.63
N ARG A 258 20.97 0.53 -28.65
CA ARG A 258 21.13 0.07 -27.25
C ARG A 258 19.82 -0.50 -26.73
N ILE A 259 19.91 -1.53 -25.89
CA ILE A 259 18.81 -2.07 -25.13
C ILE A 259 18.86 -1.42 -23.75
N GLU A 260 17.79 -0.76 -23.34
CA GLU A 260 17.64 -0.17 -22.01
C GLU A 260 16.99 -1.19 -21.06
N MET A 261 17.51 -1.26 -19.86
CA MET A 261 17.09 -2.18 -18.80
C MET A 261 16.87 -1.38 -17.52
N PRO A 262 15.70 -0.73 -17.37
CA PRO A 262 15.36 0.02 -16.16
C PRO A 262 15.12 -0.93 -14.97
N ASP A 263 15.28 -0.42 -13.76
CA ASP A 263 14.96 -1.17 -12.53
C ASP A 263 13.48 -1.55 -12.48
N TYR A 264 12.60 -0.69 -12.99
CA TYR A 264 11.14 -0.89 -13.05
C TYR A 264 10.60 -0.51 -14.43
N CYS A 265 9.60 -1.24 -14.92
CA CYS A 265 8.90 -0.89 -16.14
C CYS A 265 8.06 0.38 -15.92
N GLU A 266 8.37 1.48 -16.62
CA GLU A 266 7.67 2.77 -16.45
C GLU A 266 6.16 2.65 -16.65
N ARG A 267 5.71 1.83 -17.60
CA ARG A 267 4.29 1.59 -17.85
C ARG A 267 3.61 0.90 -16.68
N SER A 268 4.28 -0.07 -16.03
CA SER A 268 3.74 -0.76 -14.85
C SER A 268 3.63 0.18 -13.66
N VAL A 269 4.63 1.04 -13.44
CA VAL A 269 4.60 2.06 -12.39
C VAL A 269 3.45 3.05 -12.62
N PHE A 270 3.32 3.54 -13.85
CA PHE A 270 2.26 4.46 -14.23
C PHE A 270 0.86 3.85 -14.00
N GLU A 271 0.61 2.66 -14.53
CA GLU A 271 -0.68 1.97 -14.41
C GLU A 271 -1.02 1.65 -12.94
N ALA A 272 -0.02 1.20 -12.15
CA ALA A 272 -0.20 0.93 -10.74
C ALA A 272 -0.55 2.21 -9.95
N LEU A 273 0.10 3.34 -10.25
CA LEU A 273 -0.18 4.60 -9.58
C LEU A 273 -1.53 5.19 -9.99
N VAL A 274 -1.90 5.12 -11.28
CA VAL A 274 -3.25 5.49 -11.73
C VAL A 274 -4.30 4.71 -10.96
N ASN A 275 -4.15 3.38 -10.86
CA ASN A 275 -5.07 2.53 -10.14
C ASN A 275 -5.13 2.87 -8.64
N ALA A 276 -3.98 3.14 -8.02
CA ALA A 276 -3.91 3.51 -6.60
C ALA A 276 -4.65 4.82 -6.29
N LEU A 277 -4.58 5.82 -7.19
CA LEU A 277 -5.25 7.10 -7.02
C LEU A 277 -6.75 7.01 -7.32
N ILE A 278 -7.15 6.32 -8.41
CA ILE A 278 -8.55 6.26 -8.86
C ILE A 278 -9.38 5.31 -7.99
N HIS A 279 -8.78 4.18 -7.57
CA HIS A 279 -9.49 3.18 -6.76
C HIS A 279 -9.29 3.35 -5.26
N ARG A 280 -8.58 4.40 -4.83
CA ARG A 280 -8.48 4.77 -3.42
C ARG A 280 -9.85 4.90 -2.78
N ASP A 281 -9.99 4.37 -1.58
CA ASP A 281 -11.16 4.63 -0.76
C ASP A 281 -11.02 5.97 -0.01
N TYR A 282 -11.68 7.00 -0.54
CA TYR A 282 -11.62 8.34 0.02
C TYR A 282 -12.46 8.51 1.29
N LEU A 283 -13.22 7.50 1.72
CA LEU A 283 -13.87 7.45 3.04
C LEU A 283 -12.90 7.06 4.15
N ILE A 284 -11.75 6.48 3.82
CA ILE A 284 -10.69 6.17 4.78
C ILE A 284 -9.85 7.43 5.00
N LEU A 285 -9.99 8.02 6.19
CA LEU A 285 -9.23 9.17 6.64
C LEU A 285 -7.97 8.74 7.39
N GLY A 286 -6.91 9.56 7.32
CA GLY A 286 -5.67 9.31 8.06
C GLY A 286 -4.78 8.22 7.47
N SER A 287 -4.99 7.89 6.21
CA SER A 287 -4.11 7.01 5.43
C SER A 287 -4.06 7.50 3.98
N GLU A 288 -2.89 7.60 3.43
CA GLU A 288 -2.61 8.18 2.11
C GLU A 288 -2.10 7.10 1.14
N VAL A 289 -1.89 7.49 -0.12
CA VAL A 289 -1.20 6.64 -1.10
C VAL A 289 0.29 6.73 -0.85
N HIS A 290 1.00 5.60 -0.84
CA HIS A 290 2.44 5.54 -0.62
C HIS A 290 3.16 4.85 -1.78
N ILE A 291 4.33 5.39 -2.12
CA ILE A 291 5.35 4.75 -2.95
C ILE A 291 6.58 4.53 -2.08
N ASP A 292 6.91 3.28 -1.79
CA ASP A 292 8.12 2.90 -1.08
C ASP A 292 9.06 2.17 -2.04
N ILE A 293 10.24 2.70 -2.29
CA ILE A 293 11.30 2.09 -3.11
C ILE A 293 12.33 1.48 -2.17
N TYR A 294 12.68 0.22 -2.40
CA TYR A 294 13.74 -0.52 -1.72
C TYR A 294 14.78 -0.97 -2.74
N ASP A 295 15.87 -1.57 -2.32
CA ASP A 295 16.90 -2.07 -3.23
C ASP A 295 16.34 -3.14 -4.19
N ASP A 296 15.47 -4.02 -3.69
CA ASP A 296 14.95 -5.19 -4.42
C ASP A 296 13.57 -4.98 -5.04
N ARG A 297 12.83 -3.95 -4.61
CA ARG A 297 11.42 -3.74 -5.03
C ARG A 297 10.95 -2.31 -4.84
N LEU A 298 9.86 -2.00 -5.52
CA LEU A 298 8.98 -0.86 -5.27
C LEU A 298 7.65 -1.39 -4.79
N THR A 299 7.11 -0.84 -3.71
CA THR A 299 5.75 -1.11 -3.25
C THR A 299 4.89 0.13 -3.40
N LEU A 300 3.66 -0.06 -3.88
CA LEU A 300 2.68 0.99 -4.04
C LEU A 300 1.46 0.60 -3.22
N TYR A 301 1.14 1.39 -2.22
CA TYR A 301 0.04 1.18 -1.29
C TYR A 301 -1.09 2.17 -1.56
N SER A 302 -2.34 1.71 -1.49
CA SER A 302 -3.53 2.54 -1.55
C SER A 302 -4.54 2.14 -0.48
N PRO A 303 -5.16 3.09 0.25
CA PRO A 303 -6.23 2.81 1.19
C PRO A 303 -7.47 2.24 0.50
N GLY A 304 -8.03 1.18 1.08
CA GLY A 304 -9.21 0.46 0.59
C GLY A 304 -8.88 -0.81 -0.18
N GLY A 305 -9.51 -1.92 0.19
CA GLY A 305 -9.39 -3.21 -0.49
C GLY A 305 -10.09 -3.26 -1.84
N MET A 306 -10.37 -4.46 -2.33
CA MET A 306 -11.14 -4.62 -3.58
C MET A 306 -12.57 -4.09 -3.42
N PRO A 307 -13.13 -3.36 -4.42
CA PRO A 307 -14.47 -2.79 -4.33
C PRO A 307 -15.59 -3.82 -4.12
N ASP A 308 -15.39 -5.04 -4.55
CA ASP A 308 -16.32 -6.16 -4.40
C ASP A 308 -16.14 -6.94 -3.08
N GLY A 309 -15.18 -6.53 -2.23
CA GLY A 309 -14.87 -7.17 -0.94
C GLY A 309 -14.06 -8.48 -1.05
N THR A 310 -13.66 -8.87 -2.27
CA THR A 310 -12.82 -10.06 -2.47
C THR A 310 -11.34 -9.76 -2.17
N ARG A 311 -10.52 -10.80 -2.08
CA ARG A 311 -9.07 -10.68 -1.96
C ARG A 311 -8.42 -10.96 -3.31
N ILE A 312 -7.61 -10.01 -3.80
CA ILE A 312 -6.97 -10.11 -5.12
C ILE A 312 -6.09 -11.35 -5.25
N GLN A 313 -5.37 -11.71 -4.18
CA GLN A 313 -4.46 -12.86 -4.15
C GLN A 313 -5.16 -14.22 -4.25
N GLU A 314 -6.49 -14.25 -4.09
CA GLU A 314 -7.32 -15.45 -4.20
C GLU A 314 -8.04 -15.55 -5.58
N ARG A 315 -7.78 -14.59 -6.47
CA ARG A 315 -8.45 -14.45 -7.76
C ARG A 315 -7.51 -14.70 -8.93
N ASP A 316 -8.03 -15.25 -10.00
CA ASP A 316 -7.35 -15.23 -11.29
C ASP A 316 -7.44 -13.81 -11.88
N LEU A 317 -6.28 -13.17 -12.05
CA LEU A 317 -6.15 -11.80 -12.55
C LEU A 317 -6.79 -11.63 -13.94
N SER A 318 -6.84 -12.68 -14.75
CA SER A 318 -7.46 -12.66 -16.10
C SER A 318 -8.99 -12.58 -16.06
N SER A 319 -9.60 -13.00 -14.95
CA SER A 319 -11.05 -13.07 -14.77
C SER A 319 -11.64 -11.90 -13.98
N ILE A 320 -10.80 -10.95 -13.54
CA ILE A 320 -11.25 -9.82 -12.73
C ILE A 320 -12.01 -8.80 -13.59
N SER A 321 -13.29 -8.60 -13.27
CA SER A 321 -14.10 -7.55 -13.87
C SER A 321 -13.67 -6.17 -13.36
N SER A 322 -13.71 -5.17 -14.25
CA SER A 322 -13.44 -3.78 -13.89
C SER A 322 -14.57 -3.22 -13.00
N THR A 323 -14.40 -3.28 -11.69
CA THR A 323 -15.28 -2.60 -10.73
C THR A 323 -14.66 -1.28 -10.32
N ARG A 324 -15.35 -0.18 -10.60
CA ARG A 324 -14.85 1.17 -10.32
C ARG A 324 -15.35 1.65 -8.97
N ARG A 325 -14.43 1.97 -8.05
CA ARG A 325 -14.80 2.57 -6.76
C ARG A 325 -15.26 4.02 -6.93
N ASN A 326 -14.55 4.77 -7.80
CA ASN A 326 -14.84 6.17 -8.11
C ASN A 326 -15.06 6.30 -9.63
N PRO A 327 -16.30 6.07 -10.12
CA PRO A 327 -16.59 5.99 -11.55
C PRO A 327 -16.40 7.31 -12.30
N ILE A 328 -16.69 8.46 -11.68
CA ILE A 328 -16.49 9.78 -12.29
C ILE A 328 -14.98 10.02 -12.53
N LEU A 329 -14.14 9.78 -11.51
CA LEU A 329 -12.70 9.89 -11.66
C LEU A 329 -12.16 8.95 -12.74
N ALA A 330 -12.63 7.69 -12.75
CA ALA A 330 -12.22 6.71 -13.76
C ALA A 330 -12.62 7.15 -15.18
N ASP A 331 -13.80 7.74 -15.35
CA ASP A 331 -14.28 8.24 -16.66
C ASP A 331 -13.45 9.45 -17.12
N ILE A 332 -13.15 10.38 -16.23
CA ILE A 332 -12.29 11.54 -16.52
C ILE A 332 -10.89 11.08 -16.91
N PHE A 333 -10.26 10.19 -16.14
CA PHE A 333 -8.92 9.67 -16.45
C PHE A 333 -8.89 8.90 -17.77
N GLY A 334 -9.98 8.20 -18.12
CA GLY A 334 -10.15 7.59 -19.45
C GLY A 334 -10.18 8.63 -20.57
N ARG A 335 -10.88 9.76 -20.36
CA ARG A 335 -10.96 10.88 -21.33
C ARG A 335 -9.65 11.66 -21.45
N LEU A 336 -8.80 11.62 -20.43
CA LEU A 336 -7.45 12.19 -20.44
C LEU A 336 -6.40 11.25 -21.06
N GLY A 337 -6.79 10.03 -21.48
CA GLY A 337 -5.89 9.03 -22.03
C GLY A 337 -4.94 8.39 -20.99
N TYR A 338 -5.27 8.47 -19.71
CA TYR A 338 -4.47 7.88 -18.65
C TYR A 338 -4.82 6.42 -18.40
N MET A 339 -6.06 5.99 -18.69
CA MET A 339 -6.50 4.61 -18.53
C MET A 339 -7.42 4.15 -19.66
N GLU A 340 -7.51 2.83 -19.84
CA GLU A 340 -8.49 2.20 -20.72
C GLU A 340 -9.68 1.69 -19.91
N ARG A 341 -10.85 1.66 -20.54
CA ARG A 341 -12.12 1.30 -19.86
C ARG A 341 -12.36 -0.21 -19.73
N GLN A 342 -11.43 -1.05 -20.22
CA GLN A 342 -11.64 -2.50 -20.42
C GLN A 342 -11.14 -3.39 -19.27
N GLY A 343 -10.74 -2.86 -18.12
CA GLY A 343 -10.26 -3.67 -16.98
C GLY A 343 -8.90 -4.34 -17.21
N SER A 344 -8.09 -3.82 -18.13
CA SER A 344 -6.81 -4.39 -18.53
C SER A 344 -5.61 -4.00 -17.62
N GLY A 345 -5.85 -3.28 -16.51
CA GLY A 345 -4.78 -2.68 -15.70
C GLY A 345 -3.78 -3.70 -15.14
N PHE A 346 -4.24 -4.76 -14.49
CA PHE A 346 -3.35 -5.81 -13.97
C PHE A 346 -2.58 -6.51 -15.08
N LYS A 347 -3.25 -6.83 -16.18
CA LYS A 347 -2.64 -7.45 -17.34
C LYS A 347 -1.53 -6.58 -17.94
N LYS A 348 -1.75 -5.25 -18.06
CA LYS A 348 -0.74 -4.31 -18.58
C LYS A 348 0.48 -4.22 -17.66
N ILE A 349 0.28 -4.28 -16.34
CA ILE A 349 1.37 -4.27 -15.37
C ILE A 349 2.24 -5.52 -15.57
N THR A 350 1.65 -6.70 -15.63
CA THR A 350 2.36 -7.98 -15.79
C THR A 350 2.99 -8.12 -17.19
N GLU A 351 2.26 -7.83 -18.25
CA GLU A 351 2.79 -7.90 -19.63
C GLU A 351 3.97 -6.97 -19.87
N SER A 352 3.97 -5.79 -19.23
CA SER A 352 5.12 -4.87 -19.34
C SER A 352 6.37 -5.44 -18.68
N TYR A 353 6.21 -6.20 -17.57
CA TYR A 353 7.31 -6.94 -16.94
C TYR A 353 7.77 -8.10 -17.81
N HIS A 354 6.85 -8.90 -18.34
CA HIS A 354 7.17 -10.02 -19.23
C HIS A 354 7.93 -9.58 -20.49
N ALA A 355 7.64 -8.38 -20.99
CA ALA A 355 8.32 -7.80 -22.15
C ALA A 355 9.72 -7.23 -21.84
N ALA A 356 10.08 -7.08 -20.55
CA ALA A 356 11.38 -6.54 -20.18
C ALA A 356 12.51 -7.54 -20.46
N HIS A 357 13.61 -7.05 -21.05
CA HIS A 357 14.74 -7.90 -21.45
C HIS A 357 15.39 -8.68 -20.29
N ASN A 358 15.35 -8.13 -19.08
CA ASN A 358 15.92 -8.68 -17.87
C ASN A 358 14.85 -9.31 -16.93
N TYR A 359 13.64 -9.57 -17.44
CA TYR A 359 12.60 -10.25 -16.68
C TYR A 359 13.00 -11.69 -16.35
N ARG A 360 12.60 -12.12 -15.16
CA ARG A 360 12.69 -13.51 -14.65
C ARG A 360 11.40 -13.83 -13.91
N THR A 361 10.98 -15.08 -13.89
CA THR A 361 9.70 -15.51 -13.29
C THR A 361 9.59 -15.15 -11.80
N GLU A 362 10.72 -15.10 -11.07
CA GLU A 362 10.73 -14.73 -9.65
C GLU A 362 10.41 -13.24 -9.43
N LEU A 363 10.52 -12.42 -10.50
CA LEU A 363 10.28 -10.97 -10.47
C LEU A 363 8.86 -10.60 -10.92
N GLU A 364 7.95 -11.58 -11.01
CA GLU A 364 6.55 -11.36 -11.34
C GLU A 364 5.91 -10.34 -10.38
N PRO A 365 5.25 -9.29 -10.88
CA PRO A 365 4.54 -8.33 -10.05
C PRO A 365 3.53 -9.03 -9.12
N LYS A 366 3.47 -8.61 -7.86
CA LYS A 366 2.52 -9.17 -6.88
C LYS A 366 1.48 -8.15 -6.49
N PHE A 367 0.27 -8.65 -6.29
CA PHE A 367 -0.88 -7.89 -5.84
C PHE A 367 -1.39 -8.49 -4.55
N TYR A 368 -1.67 -7.63 -3.59
CA TYR A 368 -2.23 -8.02 -2.30
C TYR A 368 -3.36 -7.07 -1.93
N SER A 369 -4.43 -7.59 -1.38
CA SER A 369 -5.49 -6.77 -0.78
C SER A 369 -6.04 -7.40 0.49
N ASP A 370 -6.40 -6.55 1.42
CA ASP A 370 -7.24 -6.86 2.56
C ASP A 370 -8.48 -5.93 2.55
N VAL A 371 -9.24 -5.89 3.66
CA VAL A 371 -10.45 -5.07 3.76
C VAL A 371 -10.13 -3.57 3.68
N THR A 372 -8.94 -3.16 4.12
CA THR A 372 -8.55 -1.76 4.35
C THR A 372 -7.52 -1.24 3.37
N SER A 373 -6.87 -2.11 2.61
CA SER A 373 -5.73 -1.75 1.78
C SER A 373 -5.61 -2.55 0.50
N PHE A 374 -4.95 -1.94 -0.47
CA PHE A 374 -4.48 -2.58 -1.69
C PHE A 374 -3.00 -2.26 -1.89
N GLN A 375 -2.19 -3.26 -2.23
CA GLN A 375 -0.76 -3.11 -2.45
C GLN A 375 -0.33 -3.77 -3.75
N VAL A 376 0.51 -3.06 -4.51
CA VAL A 376 1.23 -3.59 -5.68
C VAL A 376 2.71 -3.66 -5.33
N THR A 377 3.35 -4.78 -5.59
CA THR A 377 4.79 -4.96 -5.49
C THR A 377 5.38 -5.17 -6.87
N LEU A 378 6.27 -4.28 -7.27
CA LEU A 378 7.05 -4.34 -8.50
C LEU A 378 8.49 -4.64 -8.12
N TYR A 379 9.02 -5.79 -8.53
CA TYR A 379 10.40 -6.15 -8.21
C TYR A 379 11.39 -5.41 -9.08
N ASN A 380 12.55 -5.06 -8.50
CA ASN A 380 13.65 -4.45 -9.23
C ASN A 380 14.26 -5.48 -10.20
N LEU A 381 14.08 -5.25 -11.50
CA LEU A 381 14.52 -6.15 -12.57
C LEU A 381 16.04 -6.32 -12.62
N ASN A 382 16.80 -5.41 -12.02
CA ASN A 382 18.25 -5.43 -11.99
C ASN A 382 18.84 -5.93 -10.66
N TYR A 383 17.99 -6.18 -9.63
CA TYR A 383 18.47 -6.62 -8.33
C TYR A 383 19.03 -8.05 -8.40
N GLY A 384 20.19 -8.25 -7.74
CA GLY A 384 20.84 -9.57 -7.68
C GLY A 384 21.42 -10.07 -9.02
N GLN A 385 21.36 -9.29 -10.09
CA GLN A 385 22.03 -9.64 -11.34
C GLN A 385 23.53 -9.29 -11.22
N SER A 386 24.37 -10.31 -11.19
CA SER A 386 25.80 -10.15 -11.48
C SER A 386 25.93 -9.66 -12.92
N ILE A 387 26.62 -8.56 -13.10
CA ILE A 387 27.01 -8.08 -14.42
C ILE A 387 27.95 -9.14 -14.99
N ASP A 388 27.51 -9.85 -16.05
CA ASP A 388 28.38 -10.79 -16.75
C ASP A 388 29.67 -10.07 -17.18
N LYS A 389 30.79 -10.52 -16.66
CA LYS A 389 32.12 -9.88 -16.80
C LYS A 389 32.67 -9.88 -18.24
N THR A 390 31.92 -10.38 -19.22
CA THR A 390 32.43 -10.58 -20.59
C THR A 390 32.23 -9.40 -21.55
N SER A 391 31.67 -8.26 -21.12
CA SER A 391 31.37 -7.16 -22.07
C SER A 391 31.43 -5.73 -21.52
N ILE A 392 32.11 -5.46 -20.42
CA ILE A 392 32.32 -4.09 -19.92
C ILE A 392 33.83 -3.88 -19.76
N SER A 393 34.37 -2.85 -20.44
CA SER A 393 35.75 -2.45 -20.32
C SER A 393 36.13 -2.18 -18.86
N ASP A 394 37.33 -2.61 -18.48
CA ASP A 394 37.91 -2.73 -17.12
C ASP A 394 37.80 -1.49 -16.20
N GLU A 395 37.44 -0.33 -16.70
CA GLU A 395 37.42 0.91 -15.90
C GLU A 395 36.20 1.05 -14.95
N ASN A 396 35.02 0.49 -15.27
CA ASN A 396 33.83 0.61 -14.39
C ASN A 396 33.77 -0.49 -13.31
N GLN A 397 34.42 -1.64 -13.52
CA GLN A 397 34.51 -2.69 -12.49
C GLN A 397 35.40 -2.29 -11.32
N LEU A 398 36.48 -1.57 -11.59
CA LEU A 398 37.37 -1.02 -10.57
C LEU A 398 36.63 -0.02 -9.63
N PHE A 399 35.64 0.72 -10.15
CA PHE A 399 34.87 1.68 -9.35
C PHE A 399 33.83 1.03 -8.43
N ASP A 400 33.15 -0.04 -8.84
CA ASP A 400 32.12 -0.70 -8.03
C ASP A 400 32.72 -1.70 -7.03
N GLU A 401 33.80 -2.43 -7.39
CA GLU A 401 34.58 -3.23 -6.44
C GLU A 401 35.26 -2.33 -5.41
N GLN A 402 35.79 -1.17 -5.80
CA GLN A 402 36.33 -0.19 -4.87
C GLN A 402 35.24 0.38 -3.93
N LYS A 403 34.03 0.62 -4.39
CA LYS A 403 32.94 1.08 -3.52
C LYS A 403 32.46 0.00 -2.55
N ALA A 404 32.33 -1.24 -2.99
CA ALA A 404 31.97 -2.35 -2.11
C ALA A 404 33.04 -2.61 -1.04
N VAL A 405 34.32 -2.66 -1.44
CA VAL A 405 35.46 -2.81 -0.53
C VAL A 405 35.61 -1.61 0.42
N VAL A 406 35.29 -0.38 -0.06
CA VAL A 406 35.29 0.82 0.79
C VAL A 406 34.13 0.78 1.78
N SER A 407 32.95 0.29 1.38
CA SER A 407 31.79 0.14 2.26
C SER A 407 32.05 -0.89 3.37
N GLU A 408 32.53 -2.08 3.02
CA GLU A 408 32.90 -3.10 4.01
C GLU A 408 34.03 -2.63 4.96
N LYS A 409 35.03 -1.93 4.40
CA LYS A 409 36.14 -1.37 5.16
C LYS A 409 35.66 -0.28 6.14
N ASN A 410 34.69 0.53 5.75
CA ASN A 410 34.10 1.55 6.61
C ASN A 410 33.28 0.92 7.75
N GLN A 411 32.41 -0.07 7.44
CA GLN A 411 31.61 -0.79 8.44
C GLN A 411 32.51 -1.53 9.47
N LEU A 412 33.54 -2.19 9.00
CA LEU A 412 34.50 -2.84 9.87
C LEU A 412 35.21 -1.83 10.80
N PHE A 413 35.62 -0.68 10.26
CA PHE A 413 36.28 0.36 11.04
C PHE A 413 35.38 1.00 12.08
N GLU A 414 34.13 1.27 11.76
CA GLU A 414 33.11 1.78 12.70
C GLU A 414 32.88 0.77 13.84
N THR A 415 32.78 -0.51 13.51
CA THR A 415 32.62 -1.59 14.49
C THR A 415 33.83 -1.63 15.45
N LEU A 416 35.05 -1.47 14.95
CA LEU A 416 36.25 -1.39 15.77
C LEU A 416 36.24 -0.15 16.68
N LEU A 417 35.82 1.03 16.19
CA LEU A 417 35.68 2.23 17.00
C LEU A 417 34.67 2.05 18.13
N LEU A 418 33.53 1.44 17.83
CA LEU A 418 32.48 1.17 18.83
C LEU A 418 32.91 0.11 19.86
N GLY A 419 33.80 -0.80 19.50
CA GLY A 419 34.39 -1.83 20.40
C GLY A 419 35.35 -1.28 21.43
N LEU A 420 35.87 -0.05 21.28
CA LEU A 420 36.84 0.53 22.19
C LEU A 420 36.28 0.74 23.62
N LYS A 421 37.10 0.52 24.64
CA LYS A 421 36.77 0.84 26.04
C LYS A 421 36.81 2.36 26.26
N ALA A 422 35.70 3.05 25.95
CA ALA A 422 35.55 4.49 26.12
C ALA A 422 34.12 4.85 26.50
N LYS A 423 33.90 6.05 27.07
CA LYS A 423 32.57 6.60 27.37
C LYS A 423 31.79 6.82 26.06
N ALA A 424 30.45 6.72 26.08
CA ALA A 424 29.59 6.91 24.91
C ALA A 424 29.90 8.21 24.16
N SER A 425 30.00 9.34 24.85
CA SER A 425 30.35 10.64 24.27
C SER A 425 31.70 10.69 23.57
N THR A 426 32.71 9.88 24.06
CA THR A 426 34.02 9.78 23.42
C THR A 426 33.93 8.95 22.15
N LYS A 427 33.16 7.86 22.14
CA LYS A 427 32.91 7.02 20.95
C LYS A 427 32.21 7.84 19.86
N GLU A 428 31.21 8.60 20.24
CA GLU A 428 30.51 9.49 19.30
C GLU A 428 31.45 10.52 18.67
N THR A 429 32.35 11.12 19.49
CA THR A 429 33.36 12.06 18.96
C THR A 429 34.32 11.35 17.99
N MET A 430 34.75 10.13 18.28
CA MET A 430 35.58 9.34 17.39
C MET A 430 34.92 9.02 16.06
N LEU A 431 33.65 8.63 16.09
CA LEU A 431 32.84 8.41 14.87
C LEU A 431 32.69 9.69 14.05
N ARG A 432 32.32 10.81 14.67
CA ARG A 432 32.21 12.10 13.99
C ARG A 432 33.54 12.54 13.36
N LEU A 433 34.69 12.24 14.02
CA LEU A 433 36.01 12.52 13.48
C LEU A 433 36.29 11.64 12.26
N TYR A 434 35.95 10.35 12.35
CA TYR A 434 36.12 9.41 11.25
C TYR A 434 35.24 9.78 10.04
N HIS A 435 33.95 10.08 10.25
CA HIS A 435 33.07 10.51 9.16
C HIS A 435 33.55 11.79 8.47
N LYS A 436 34.25 12.66 9.20
CA LYS A 436 34.77 13.91 8.63
C LYS A 436 36.05 13.74 7.82
N PHE A 437 36.95 12.87 8.25
CA PHE A 437 38.32 12.77 7.68
C PHE A 437 38.54 11.46 6.89
N GLY A 438 37.79 10.40 7.16
CA GLY A 438 37.94 9.09 6.51
C GLY A 438 39.36 8.55 6.61
N PHE A 439 39.71 7.62 5.73
CA PHE A 439 41.08 7.07 5.64
C PHE A 439 42.05 7.96 4.85
N ASP A 440 41.55 8.92 4.06
CA ASP A 440 42.35 9.65 3.07
C ASP A 440 42.83 11.01 3.58
N ALA A 441 42.12 11.62 4.52
CA ALA A 441 42.44 12.95 5.03
C ALA A 441 43.20 12.88 6.37
N ALA A 442 44.21 13.76 6.52
CA ALA A 442 44.94 13.90 7.76
C ALA A 442 44.26 14.91 8.70
N PHE A 443 44.24 14.61 9.99
CA PHE A 443 43.75 15.50 11.05
C PHE A 443 44.76 15.73 12.13
N ALA A 444 44.61 16.82 12.89
CA ALA A 444 45.45 17.17 13.99
C ALA A 444 44.66 17.35 15.29
N ARG A 445 45.33 17.53 16.41
CA ARG A 445 44.70 17.81 17.72
C ARG A 445 43.73 19.01 17.66
N ALA A 446 44.09 20.05 16.91
CA ALA A 446 43.26 21.22 16.73
C ALA A 446 41.90 20.92 16.08
N ASP A 447 41.87 19.96 15.15
CA ASP A 447 40.63 19.54 14.48
C ASP A 447 39.67 18.83 15.45
N ILE A 448 40.23 17.99 16.36
CA ILE A 448 39.46 17.35 17.43
C ILE A 448 38.88 18.39 18.40
N MET A 449 39.73 19.36 18.82
CA MET A 449 39.27 20.44 19.68
C MET A 449 38.10 21.22 19.08
N LYS A 450 38.22 21.55 17.80
CA LYS A 450 37.16 22.28 17.05
C LYS A 450 35.89 21.42 16.86
N LEU A 451 36.04 20.13 16.58
CA LEU A 451 34.91 19.23 16.30
C LEU A 451 34.11 18.88 17.57
N ALA A 452 34.81 18.64 18.67
CA ALA A 452 34.24 18.20 19.95
C ALA A 452 34.02 19.32 20.97
N GLY A 453 34.47 20.55 20.70
CA GLY A 453 34.40 21.66 21.65
C GLY A 453 35.22 21.42 22.94
N VAL A 454 36.32 20.65 22.86
CA VAL A 454 37.12 20.28 24.02
C VAL A 454 38.49 20.98 24.05
N THR A 455 39.12 21.03 25.23
CA THR A 455 40.45 21.58 25.40
C THR A 455 41.53 20.62 24.91
N SER A 456 42.80 21.07 24.90
CA SER A 456 43.93 20.29 24.37
C SER A 456 44.17 18.97 25.09
N SER A 457 43.94 18.88 26.41
CA SER A 457 44.18 17.66 27.19
C SER A 457 43.18 16.51 26.82
N PRO A 458 41.87 16.68 26.80
CA PRO A 458 40.94 15.65 26.32
C PRO A 458 41.15 15.27 24.85
N ALA A 459 41.49 16.22 23.97
CA ALA A 459 41.80 15.94 22.57
C ALA A 459 43.08 15.10 22.43
N GLY A 460 44.10 15.33 23.27
CA GLY A 460 45.28 14.48 23.34
C GLY A 460 44.97 13.07 23.80
N ALA A 461 44.20 12.92 24.87
CA ALA A 461 43.76 11.62 25.38
C ALA A 461 42.98 10.79 24.36
N LEU A 462 42.18 11.44 23.47
CA LEU A 462 41.49 10.80 22.38
C LEU A 462 42.45 10.28 21.31
N ILE A 463 43.46 11.08 20.93
CA ILE A 463 44.52 10.65 20.01
C ILE A 463 45.27 9.44 20.58
N ASP A 464 45.64 9.48 21.87
CA ASP A 464 46.39 8.40 22.53
C ASP A 464 45.54 7.09 22.53
N LYS A 465 44.24 7.18 22.75
CA LYS A 465 43.33 6.00 22.67
C LYS A 465 43.26 5.41 21.27
N LEU A 466 43.07 6.27 20.27
CA LEU A 466 43.01 5.81 18.86
C LEU A 466 44.37 5.20 18.44
N LYS A 467 45.47 5.78 18.89
CA LYS A 467 46.81 5.30 18.62
C LYS A 467 47.11 3.96 19.31
N SER A 468 46.73 3.82 20.59
CA SER A 468 46.86 2.56 21.34
C SER A 468 46.03 1.42 20.77
N ALA A 469 44.93 1.75 20.10
CA ALA A 469 44.07 0.80 19.39
C ALA A 469 44.55 0.47 17.96
N GLY A 470 45.64 1.11 17.49
CA GLY A 470 46.15 0.92 16.14
C GLY A 470 45.24 1.49 15.03
N LEU A 471 44.31 2.40 15.38
CA LEU A 471 43.31 2.93 14.46
C LEU A 471 43.76 4.22 13.78
N ILE A 472 44.89 4.80 14.19
CA ILE A 472 45.50 5.96 13.55
C ILE A 472 47.04 5.79 13.47
N GLU A 473 47.60 6.37 12.42
CA GLU A 473 49.07 6.47 12.27
C GLU A 473 49.53 7.91 12.00
N PRO A 474 50.75 8.29 12.33
CA PRO A 474 51.27 9.60 12.00
C PRO A 474 51.51 9.74 10.50
N VAL A 475 51.21 10.92 9.96
CA VAL A 475 51.43 11.22 8.53
C VAL A 475 52.80 11.86 8.37
N THR A 476 53.67 11.25 7.56
CA THR A 476 54.99 11.80 7.21
C THR A 476 54.88 12.88 6.13
N GLY A 477 55.73 13.92 6.20
CA GLY A 477 55.80 14.98 5.20
C GLY A 477 54.77 16.13 5.35
N GLN A 478 53.89 16.06 6.35
CA GLN A 478 52.86 17.11 6.56
C GLN A 478 52.98 17.87 7.91
N GLY A 479 54.14 17.78 8.55
CA GLY A 479 54.41 18.41 9.84
C GLY A 479 54.12 17.49 11.04
N LYS A 480 54.68 17.83 12.22
CA LYS A 480 54.49 17.03 13.44
C LYS A 480 53.05 17.15 13.98
N GLY A 481 52.49 16.01 14.43
CA GLY A 481 51.20 15.96 15.14
C GLY A 481 49.95 15.82 14.21
N LYS A 482 50.16 15.40 12.97
CA LYS A 482 49.06 15.00 12.06
C LYS A 482 48.96 13.49 11.98
N TYR A 483 47.72 13.00 11.96
CA TYR A 483 47.35 11.59 11.96
C TYR A 483 46.32 11.31 10.87
N ARG A 484 46.27 10.06 10.37
CA ARG A 484 45.20 9.55 9.54
C ARG A 484 44.65 8.23 10.10
N PHE A 485 43.44 7.92 9.78
CA PHE A 485 42.84 6.64 10.17
C PHE A 485 43.43 5.49 9.35
N VAL A 486 43.61 4.34 10.00
CA VAL A 486 44.09 3.10 9.38
C VAL A 486 43.36 1.91 9.99
N LEU A 487 43.18 0.84 9.24
CA LEU A 487 42.77 -0.45 9.81
C LEU A 487 43.97 -1.06 10.54
N PRO A 488 43.77 -1.68 11.71
CA PRO A 488 44.83 -2.43 12.38
C PRO A 488 45.44 -3.47 11.44
N ARG A 489 46.75 -3.58 11.39
CA ARG A 489 47.40 -4.69 10.70
C ARG A 489 47.28 -5.93 11.58
N GLU A 490 46.84 -7.06 11.00
CA GLU A 490 46.83 -8.35 11.68
C GLU A 490 48.23 -8.72 12.22
#